data_4933a4d607b5ddfa25c6fedc83f39010
#
_entry.id   4933a4d607b5ddfa25c6fedc83f39010
#
_cell.length_a   1.000
_cell.length_b   1.000
_cell.length_c   1.000
_cell.angle_alpha   90.00
_cell.angle_beta   90.00
_cell.angle_gamma   90.00
#
_symmetry.space_group_name_H-M   'P 1'
#
loop_
_entity.id
_entity.type
_entity.pdbx_description
1 polymer ?
#
loop_
_entity_poly.entity_id
_entity_poly.type
_entity_poly.pdbx_seq_one_letter_code
_entity_poly.pdbx_strand_id
1 'polypeptide(L)'
;MNTDIVYELLIPQNINISKYLLKYKKELKISSDEVIFLSWIMNNGERIVFNIEKINSELYFDSNIIMLTIQSLIEKKLLEMKVIKNKDGIMNEYLDINLLYVKLVALIIDSKKSSEKENSSSKIYEVIEKEFGRMLSPIEYETIKNWIDSNIDESLIKEALKEAVLNGVNNLKYIDKILYEWSKKGYKTS
;
A
#
# COMPACT_ATOMS: atom_id res chain seq x y z
N MET A 1 -45.59 10.63 4.62
CA MET A 1 -44.63 9.64 4.13
C MET A 1 -43.86 9.12 5.34
N ASN A 2 -43.99 7.85 5.67
CA ASN A 2 -43.51 7.31 6.94
C ASN A 2 -41.97 7.19 6.84
N THR A 3 -41.24 7.99 7.58
CA THR A 3 -39.77 8.06 7.59
C THR A 3 -39.14 6.70 7.94
N ASP A 4 -39.81 5.88 8.73
CA ASP A 4 -39.33 4.57 9.16
C ASP A 4 -39.26 3.56 8.01
N ILE A 5 -40.22 3.62 7.08
CA ILE A 5 -40.20 2.78 5.86
C ILE A 5 -39.03 3.15 4.93
N VAL A 6 -38.70 4.44 4.86
CA VAL A 6 -37.56 4.90 4.06
C VAL A 6 -36.23 4.43 4.65
N TYR A 7 -36.10 4.42 5.98
CA TYR A 7 -34.92 3.88 6.66
C TYR A 7 -34.79 2.37 6.47
N GLU A 8 -35.86 1.62 6.60
CA GLU A 8 -35.86 0.15 6.38
C GLU A 8 -35.50 -0.21 4.93
N LEU A 9 -35.87 0.60 3.95
CA LEU A 9 -35.54 0.36 2.54
C LEU A 9 -34.12 0.76 2.17
N LEU A 10 -33.48 1.72 2.87
CA LEU A 10 -32.16 2.25 2.53
C LEU A 10 -31.02 1.52 3.23
N ILE A 11 -31.24 1.02 4.46
CA ILE A 11 -30.16 0.42 5.28
C ILE A 11 -29.65 -0.93 4.72
N PRO A 12 -30.48 -1.86 4.17
CA PRO A 12 -30.02 -3.17 3.74
C PRO A 12 -29.31 -3.21 2.39
N GLN A 13 -29.24 -2.08 1.66
CA GLN A 13 -28.77 -2.05 0.26
C GLN A 13 -27.40 -1.37 0.10
N ASN A 14 -26.64 -1.22 1.18
CA ASN A 14 -25.36 -0.52 1.14
C ASN A 14 -24.25 -1.41 0.58
N ILE A 15 -23.51 -0.91 -0.41
CA ILE A 15 -22.24 -1.48 -0.85
C ILE A 15 -21.15 -0.98 0.08
N ASN A 16 -20.45 -1.89 0.75
CA ASN A 16 -19.29 -1.53 1.55
C ASN A 16 -18.08 -1.27 0.63
N ILE A 17 -17.69 -0.02 0.47
CA ILE A 17 -16.53 0.34 -0.33
C ILE A 17 -15.24 0.03 0.45
N SER A 18 -14.36 -0.78 -0.15
CA SER A 18 -13.09 -1.13 0.45
C SER A 18 -12.17 0.08 0.58
N LYS A 19 -11.73 0.37 1.80
CA LYS A 19 -10.75 1.44 2.07
C LYS A 19 -9.43 1.26 1.32
N TYR A 20 -9.06 0.02 1.01
CA TYR A 20 -7.82 -0.28 0.27
C TYR A 20 -7.94 0.05 -1.21
N LEU A 21 -9.13 -0.14 -1.82
CA LEU A 21 -9.38 0.31 -3.18
C LEU A 21 -9.31 1.83 -3.28
N LEU A 22 -9.84 2.55 -2.28
CA LEU A 22 -9.75 4.01 -2.22
C LEU A 22 -8.31 4.47 -2.01
N LYS A 23 -7.58 3.85 -1.07
CA LYS A 23 -6.19 4.19 -0.75
C LYS A 23 -5.26 4.01 -1.95
N TYR A 24 -5.38 2.89 -2.66
CA TYR A 24 -4.51 2.52 -3.78
C TYR A 24 -5.14 2.76 -5.15
N LYS A 25 -6.16 3.62 -5.23
CA LYS A 25 -6.87 3.94 -6.47
C LYS A 25 -5.93 4.40 -7.60
N LYS A 26 -4.93 5.21 -7.27
CA LYS A 26 -3.96 5.76 -8.23
C LYS A 26 -3.00 4.69 -8.72
N GLU A 27 -2.44 3.89 -7.83
CA GLU A 27 -1.49 2.80 -8.11
C GLU A 27 -2.15 1.68 -8.92
N LEU A 28 -3.40 1.37 -8.64
CA LEU A 28 -4.22 0.43 -9.40
C LEU A 28 -4.73 1.01 -10.71
N LYS A 29 -4.66 2.33 -10.89
CA LYS A 29 -5.19 3.09 -12.04
C LYS A 29 -6.67 2.82 -12.31
N ILE A 30 -7.46 2.71 -11.24
CA ILE A 30 -8.89 2.41 -11.33
C ILE A 30 -9.76 3.66 -11.25
N SER A 31 -10.87 3.65 -12.00
CA SER A 31 -11.91 4.68 -12.00
C SER A 31 -12.81 4.56 -10.76
N SER A 32 -13.74 5.52 -10.60
CA SER A 32 -14.73 5.43 -9.52
C SER A 32 -15.72 4.28 -9.74
N ASP A 33 -16.15 4.07 -10.99
CA ASP A 33 -17.06 2.98 -11.35
C ASP A 33 -16.40 1.62 -11.13
N GLU A 34 -15.10 1.50 -11.44
CA GLU A 34 -14.33 0.29 -11.15
C GLU A 34 -14.17 0.04 -9.65
N VAL A 35 -14.02 1.09 -8.83
CA VAL A 35 -14.02 0.95 -7.35
C VAL A 35 -15.36 0.41 -6.86
N ILE A 36 -16.48 0.94 -7.35
CA ILE A 36 -17.81 0.49 -6.99
C ILE A 36 -17.99 -0.97 -7.41
N PHE A 37 -17.67 -1.29 -8.66
CA PHE A 37 -17.79 -2.63 -9.22
C PHE A 37 -16.95 -3.68 -8.47
N LEU A 38 -15.68 -3.40 -8.22
CA LEU A 38 -14.80 -4.26 -7.45
C LEU A 38 -15.27 -4.42 -6.00
N SER A 39 -15.74 -3.33 -5.37
CA SER A 39 -16.30 -3.39 -4.02
C SER A 39 -17.54 -4.26 -3.97
N TRP A 40 -18.39 -4.16 -4.98
CA TRP A 40 -19.58 -5.03 -5.11
C TRP A 40 -19.18 -6.51 -5.23
N ILE A 41 -18.18 -6.86 -6.07
CA ILE A 41 -17.67 -8.23 -6.14
C ILE A 41 -17.14 -8.66 -4.77
N MET A 42 -16.31 -7.85 -4.11
CA MET A 42 -15.74 -8.16 -2.79
C MET A 42 -16.81 -8.42 -1.72
N ASN A 43 -17.95 -7.75 -1.79
CA ASN A 43 -19.07 -7.97 -0.88
C ASN A 43 -19.83 -9.28 -1.17
N ASN A 44 -19.77 -9.77 -2.41
CA ASN A 44 -20.45 -11.01 -2.84
C ASN A 44 -19.51 -12.24 -2.85
N GLY A 45 -18.21 -12.06 -2.64
CA GLY A 45 -17.20 -13.12 -2.63
C GLY A 45 -16.01 -12.82 -3.56
N GLU A 46 -15.01 -13.69 -3.52
CA GLU A 46 -13.81 -13.55 -4.37
C GLU A 46 -14.07 -13.95 -5.83
N ARG A 47 -15.06 -14.81 -6.02
CA ARG A 47 -15.50 -15.33 -7.32
C ARG A 47 -17.02 -15.38 -7.34
N ILE A 48 -17.61 -14.72 -8.32
CA ILE A 48 -19.07 -14.67 -8.49
C ILE A 48 -19.45 -15.13 -9.89
N VAL A 49 -20.64 -15.72 -10.03
CA VAL A 49 -21.19 -16.06 -11.35
C VAL A 49 -21.48 -14.74 -12.09
N PHE A 50 -21.01 -14.65 -13.33
CA PHE A 50 -21.34 -13.51 -14.18
C PHE A 50 -22.81 -13.54 -14.55
N ASN A 51 -23.52 -12.50 -14.18
CA ASN A 51 -24.92 -12.28 -14.55
C ASN A 51 -25.13 -10.77 -14.72
N ILE A 52 -25.25 -10.34 -15.98
CA ILE A 52 -25.36 -8.93 -16.33
C ILE A 52 -26.63 -8.28 -15.79
N GLU A 53 -27.74 -9.03 -15.74
CA GLU A 53 -29.02 -8.55 -15.23
C GLU A 53 -28.96 -8.29 -13.73
N LYS A 54 -28.31 -9.21 -12.99
CA LYS A 54 -28.07 -9.05 -11.55
C LYS A 54 -27.18 -7.82 -11.28
N ILE A 55 -26.10 -7.68 -12.02
CA ILE A 55 -25.16 -6.53 -11.86
C ILE A 55 -25.90 -5.22 -12.14
N ASN A 56 -26.67 -5.18 -13.22
CA ASN A 56 -27.45 -3.99 -13.58
C ASN A 56 -28.46 -3.63 -12.48
N SER A 57 -29.18 -4.60 -11.94
CA SER A 57 -30.21 -4.38 -10.91
C SER A 57 -29.62 -3.94 -9.57
N GLU A 58 -28.40 -4.36 -9.22
CA GLU A 58 -27.76 -4.07 -7.93
C GLU A 58 -26.87 -2.81 -7.98
N LEU A 59 -26.21 -2.53 -9.13
CA LEU A 59 -25.33 -1.37 -9.30
C LEU A 59 -25.96 -0.22 -10.04
N TYR A 60 -27.11 -0.43 -10.70
CA TYR A 60 -27.75 0.53 -11.59
C TYR A 60 -26.84 0.99 -12.74
N PHE A 61 -25.91 0.15 -13.15
CA PHE A 61 -25.06 0.36 -14.33
C PHE A 61 -25.75 -0.21 -15.55
N ASP A 62 -25.69 0.50 -16.68
CA ASP A 62 -26.16 -0.10 -17.93
C ASP A 62 -25.18 -1.17 -18.44
N SER A 63 -25.67 -2.04 -19.33
CA SER A 63 -24.92 -3.18 -19.82
C SER A 63 -23.60 -2.77 -20.51
N ASN A 64 -23.55 -1.63 -21.18
CA ASN A 64 -22.34 -1.13 -21.84
C ASN A 64 -21.29 -0.72 -20.81
N ILE A 65 -21.69 -0.01 -19.75
CA ILE A 65 -20.81 0.38 -18.65
C ILE A 65 -20.25 -0.86 -17.96
N ILE A 66 -21.11 -1.87 -17.70
CA ILE A 66 -20.67 -3.14 -17.10
C ILE A 66 -19.59 -3.81 -17.94
N MET A 67 -19.84 -3.97 -19.27
CA MET A 67 -18.89 -4.62 -20.17
C MET A 67 -17.57 -3.85 -20.30
N LEU A 68 -17.62 -2.53 -20.44
CA LEU A 68 -16.44 -1.67 -20.49
C LEU A 68 -15.63 -1.74 -19.18
N THR A 69 -16.31 -1.76 -18.04
CA THR A 69 -15.69 -1.89 -16.71
C THR A 69 -14.99 -3.25 -16.59
N ILE A 70 -15.63 -4.33 -16.97
CA ILE A 70 -15.03 -5.69 -16.97
C ILE A 70 -13.82 -5.73 -17.88
N GLN A 71 -13.93 -5.25 -19.12
CA GLN A 71 -12.82 -5.23 -20.06
C GLN A 71 -11.63 -4.44 -19.52
N SER A 72 -11.86 -3.24 -19.01
CA SER A 72 -10.82 -2.40 -18.43
C SER A 72 -10.12 -3.07 -17.24
N LEU A 73 -10.87 -3.75 -16.36
CA LEU A 73 -10.32 -4.47 -15.22
C LEU A 73 -9.49 -5.70 -15.63
N ILE A 74 -9.89 -6.39 -16.70
CA ILE A 74 -9.12 -7.51 -17.28
C ILE A 74 -7.81 -6.98 -17.87
N GLU A 75 -7.83 -5.88 -18.63
CA GLU A 75 -6.63 -5.26 -19.20
C GLU A 75 -5.64 -4.80 -18.10
N LYS A 76 -6.16 -4.32 -16.96
CA LYS A 76 -5.37 -3.96 -15.77
C LYS A 76 -4.89 -5.16 -14.96
N LYS A 77 -5.28 -6.37 -15.32
CA LYS A 77 -5.00 -7.61 -14.59
C LYS A 77 -5.48 -7.55 -13.12
N LEU A 78 -6.70 -7.05 -12.94
CA LEU A 78 -7.37 -6.97 -11.63
C LEU A 78 -8.57 -7.92 -11.55
N LEU A 79 -9.05 -8.40 -12.69
CA LEU A 79 -10.19 -9.29 -12.86
C LEU A 79 -9.85 -10.35 -13.90
N GLU A 80 -10.35 -11.57 -13.72
CA GLU A 80 -10.35 -12.61 -14.73
C GLU A 80 -11.78 -13.13 -14.95
N MET A 81 -12.10 -13.45 -16.21
CA MET A 81 -13.30 -14.19 -16.54
C MET A 81 -12.93 -15.65 -16.71
N LYS A 82 -13.52 -16.54 -15.92
CA LYS A 82 -13.25 -17.99 -15.93
C LYS A 82 -14.50 -18.76 -16.28
N VAL A 83 -14.37 -19.72 -17.18
CA VAL A 83 -15.46 -20.66 -17.50
C VAL A 83 -15.23 -21.94 -16.72
N ILE A 84 -16.15 -22.27 -15.83
CA ILE A 84 -16.04 -23.43 -14.95
C ILE A 84 -17.28 -24.31 -15.09
N LYS A 85 -17.07 -25.61 -15.23
CA LYS A 85 -18.10 -26.60 -15.27
C LYS A 85 -18.60 -26.89 -13.84
N ASN A 86 -19.90 -26.73 -13.59
CA ASN A 86 -20.47 -27.05 -12.29
C ASN A 86 -20.66 -28.59 -12.13
N LYS A 87 -21.13 -29.01 -10.95
CA LYS A 87 -21.38 -30.46 -10.65
C LYS A 87 -22.39 -31.10 -11.56
N ASP A 88 -23.31 -30.32 -12.14
CA ASP A 88 -24.37 -30.79 -13.05
C ASP A 88 -23.94 -30.79 -14.50
N GLY A 89 -22.66 -30.45 -14.76
CA GLY A 89 -22.09 -30.42 -16.10
C GLY A 89 -22.33 -29.12 -16.88
N ILE A 90 -22.95 -28.11 -16.27
CA ILE A 90 -23.26 -26.82 -16.90
C ILE A 90 -22.03 -25.93 -16.81
N MET A 91 -21.66 -25.26 -17.92
CA MET A 91 -20.60 -24.29 -17.98
C MET A 91 -21.13 -22.92 -17.50
N ASN A 92 -20.52 -22.38 -16.46
CA ASN A 92 -20.81 -21.05 -15.96
C ASN A 92 -19.59 -20.13 -16.12
N GLU A 93 -19.86 -18.88 -16.46
CA GLU A 93 -18.85 -17.82 -16.47
C GLU A 93 -18.76 -17.19 -15.09
N TYR A 94 -17.53 -16.98 -14.62
CA TYR A 94 -17.26 -16.40 -13.32
C TYR A 94 -16.37 -15.18 -13.46
N LEU A 95 -16.65 -14.15 -12.68
CA LEU A 95 -15.76 -13.03 -12.43
C LEU A 95 -14.92 -13.38 -11.18
N ASP A 96 -13.60 -13.41 -11.35
CA ASP A 96 -12.63 -13.79 -10.30
C ASP A 96 -11.67 -12.63 -10.06
N ILE A 97 -11.60 -12.12 -8.82
CA ILE A 97 -10.77 -10.97 -8.43
C ILE A 97 -9.52 -11.37 -7.63
N ASN A 98 -9.09 -12.61 -7.71
CA ASN A 98 -7.90 -13.06 -6.97
C ASN A 98 -6.64 -12.24 -7.35
N LEU A 99 -6.48 -11.86 -8.61
CA LEU A 99 -5.38 -10.99 -9.06
C LEU A 99 -5.38 -9.62 -8.36
N LEU A 100 -6.55 -9.05 -8.08
CA LEU A 100 -6.68 -7.83 -7.31
C LEU A 100 -6.11 -8.00 -5.90
N TYR A 101 -6.47 -9.10 -5.22
CA TYR A 101 -5.96 -9.36 -3.86
C TYR A 101 -4.45 -9.50 -3.83
N VAL A 102 -3.86 -10.24 -4.78
CA VAL A 102 -2.40 -10.36 -4.91
C VAL A 102 -1.74 -8.98 -5.06
N LYS A 103 -2.31 -8.14 -5.92
CA LYS A 103 -1.78 -6.79 -6.16
C LYS A 103 -1.95 -5.86 -4.95
N LEU A 104 -3.09 -5.92 -4.27
CA LEU A 104 -3.32 -5.16 -3.04
C LEU A 104 -2.36 -5.57 -1.91
N VAL A 105 -2.11 -6.86 -1.73
CA VAL A 105 -1.15 -7.36 -0.75
C VAL A 105 0.25 -6.82 -1.03
N ALA A 106 0.71 -6.84 -2.29
CA ALA A 106 1.99 -6.27 -2.68
C ALA A 106 2.08 -4.77 -2.31
N LEU A 107 1.06 -3.98 -2.67
CA LEU A 107 1.01 -2.54 -2.36
C LEU A 107 0.99 -2.26 -0.85
N ILE A 108 0.29 -3.09 -0.07
CA ILE A 108 0.26 -2.96 1.40
C ILE A 108 1.63 -3.25 2.01
N ILE A 109 2.32 -4.29 1.54
CA ILE A 109 3.66 -4.65 2.01
C ILE A 109 4.66 -3.52 1.68
N ASP A 110 4.63 -3.01 0.45
CA ASP A 110 5.52 -1.92 0.03
C ASP A 110 5.27 -0.64 0.84
N SER A 111 4.01 -0.32 1.10
CA SER A 111 3.66 0.85 1.93
C SER A 111 4.09 0.70 3.39
N LYS A 112 4.07 -0.53 3.94
CA LYS A 112 4.59 -0.79 5.30
C LYS A 112 6.11 -0.64 5.36
N LYS A 113 6.83 -1.19 4.37
CA LYS A 113 8.29 -1.03 4.29
C LYS A 113 8.71 0.44 4.19
N SER A 114 7.96 1.24 3.43
CA SER A 114 8.19 2.69 3.32
C SER A 114 7.95 3.39 4.65
N SER A 115 6.85 3.08 5.34
CA SER A 115 6.53 3.69 6.63
C SER A 115 7.46 3.25 7.77
N GLU A 116 8.00 2.03 7.72
CA GLU A 116 9.02 1.56 8.67
C GLU A 116 10.35 2.29 8.43
N LYS A 117 10.75 2.50 7.17
CA LYS A 117 11.92 3.32 6.83
C LYS A 117 11.75 4.78 7.28
N GLU A 118 10.58 5.39 7.08
CA GLU A 118 10.30 6.76 7.54
C GLU A 118 10.29 6.88 9.07
N ASN A 119 9.73 5.89 9.78
CA ASN A 119 9.74 5.87 11.25
C ASN A 119 11.12 5.61 11.84
N SER A 120 11.96 4.79 11.19
CA SER A 120 13.34 4.60 11.62
C SER A 120 14.18 5.84 11.34
N SER A 121 13.97 6.47 10.19
CA SER A 121 14.62 7.74 9.84
C SER A 121 14.35 8.83 10.88
N SER A 122 13.08 9.03 11.27
CA SER A 122 12.72 10.06 12.27
C SER A 122 13.42 9.82 13.60
N LYS A 123 13.56 8.57 14.03
CA LYS A 123 14.27 8.20 15.26
C LYS A 123 15.77 8.48 15.21
N ILE A 124 16.41 8.33 14.05
CA ILE A 124 17.85 8.66 13.90
C ILE A 124 18.09 10.16 14.07
N TYR A 125 17.26 11.01 13.45
CA TYR A 125 17.36 12.45 13.61
C TYR A 125 17.24 12.86 15.08
N GLU A 126 16.20 12.36 15.78
CA GLU A 126 15.99 12.64 17.20
C GLU A 126 17.17 12.20 18.10
N VAL A 127 17.75 11.02 17.81
CA VAL A 127 18.90 10.52 18.57
C VAL A 127 20.12 11.41 18.37
N ILE A 128 20.41 11.82 17.14
CA ILE A 128 21.55 12.69 16.85
C ILE A 128 21.34 14.08 17.46
N GLU A 129 20.16 14.68 17.36
CA GLU A 129 19.83 15.95 17.98
C GLU A 129 20.00 15.92 19.49
N LYS A 130 19.56 14.82 20.13
CA LYS A 130 19.73 14.61 21.56
C LYS A 130 21.20 14.54 21.99
N GLU A 131 22.02 13.80 21.24
CA GLU A 131 23.44 13.65 21.55
C GLU A 131 24.22 14.94 21.25
N PHE A 132 23.83 15.69 20.23
CA PHE A 132 24.46 16.99 19.90
C PHE A 132 23.96 18.14 20.80
N GLY A 133 22.84 17.94 21.52
CA GLY A 133 22.22 18.94 22.39
C GLY A 133 21.66 20.15 21.62
N ARG A 134 21.42 20.00 20.32
CA ARG A 134 20.88 21.06 19.45
C ARG A 134 20.09 20.46 18.28
N MET A 135 19.25 21.27 17.66
CA MET A 135 18.61 20.91 16.41
C MET A 135 19.63 20.83 15.26
N LEU A 136 19.37 19.94 14.34
CA LEU A 136 20.18 19.77 13.13
C LEU A 136 19.89 20.90 12.13
N SER A 137 20.92 21.31 11.40
CA SER A 137 20.77 22.23 10.28
C SER A 137 20.20 21.51 9.04
N PRO A 138 19.65 22.25 8.05
CA PRO A 138 19.13 21.64 6.81
C PRO A 138 20.16 20.77 6.07
N ILE A 139 21.43 21.17 6.06
CA ILE A 139 22.53 20.41 5.44
C ILE A 139 22.79 19.10 6.21
N GLU A 140 22.69 19.14 7.53
CA GLU A 140 22.85 17.96 8.38
C GLU A 140 21.69 16.97 8.18
N TYR A 141 20.46 17.46 8.04
CA TYR A 141 19.31 16.64 7.67
C TYR A 141 19.53 15.94 6.33
N GLU A 142 20.03 16.65 5.33
CA GLU A 142 20.32 16.08 4.02
C GLU A 142 21.44 15.02 4.08
N THR A 143 22.48 15.25 4.88
CA THR A 143 23.56 14.28 5.07
C THR A 143 23.05 12.97 5.66
N ILE A 144 22.24 13.05 6.73
CA ILE A 144 21.64 11.84 7.36
C ILE A 144 20.70 11.15 6.40
N LYS A 145 19.88 11.90 5.64
CA LYS A 145 19.02 11.36 4.61
C LYS A 145 19.80 10.56 3.57
N ASN A 146 20.94 11.07 3.12
CA ASN A 146 21.80 10.38 2.16
C ASN A 146 22.35 9.05 2.72
N TRP A 147 22.66 8.96 4.02
CA TRP A 147 23.05 7.70 4.65
C TRP A 147 21.92 6.67 4.61
N ILE A 148 20.70 7.09 4.91
CA ILE A 148 19.49 6.25 4.91
C ILE A 148 19.16 5.80 3.48
N ASP A 149 19.20 6.70 2.51
CA ASP A 149 18.93 6.42 1.10
C ASP A 149 20.00 5.49 0.49
N SER A 150 21.23 5.54 1.01
CA SER A 150 22.33 4.62 0.66
C SER A 150 22.23 3.26 1.36
N ASN A 151 21.12 2.99 2.08
CA ASN A 151 20.89 1.77 2.85
C ASN A 151 21.99 1.46 3.88
N ILE A 152 22.60 2.47 4.50
CA ILE A 152 23.46 2.28 5.67
C ILE A 152 22.58 1.84 6.84
N ASP A 153 22.98 0.77 7.52
CA ASP A 153 22.21 0.22 8.63
C ASP A 153 22.10 1.24 9.78
N GLU A 154 20.91 1.37 10.33
CA GLU A 154 20.63 2.30 11.45
C GLU A 154 21.49 2.01 12.68
N SER A 155 21.75 0.72 12.96
CA SER A 155 22.65 0.30 14.06
C SER A 155 24.05 0.82 13.84
N LEU A 156 24.55 0.80 12.61
CA LEU A 156 25.88 1.27 12.25
C LEU A 156 25.98 2.80 12.41
N ILE A 157 24.94 3.54 12.04
CA ILE A 157 24.89 5.00 12.25
C ILE A 157 24.92 5.32 13.75
N LYS A 158 24.16 4.58 14.56
CA LYS A 158 24.16 4.75 16.02
C LYS A 158 25.50 4.41 16.67
N GLU A 159 26.20 3.40 16.20
CA GLU A 159 27.54 3.06 16.68
C GLU A 159 28.57 4.12 16.30
N ALA A 160 28.56 4.61 15.06
CA ALA A 160 29.41 5.69 14.61
C ALA A 160 29.15 7.01 15.38
N LEU A 161 27.89 7.29 15.70
CA LEU A 161 27.52 8.40 16.57
C LEU A 161 28.12 8.26 17.97
N LYS A 162 27.98 7.07 18.59
CA LYS A 162 28.58 6.79 19.91
C LYS A 162 30.10 6.98 19.90
N GLU A 163 30.78 6.50 18.88
CA GLU A 163 32.23 6.67 18.74
C GLU A 163 32.60 8.14 18.61
N ALA A 164 31.86 8.92 17.83
CA ALA A 164 32.07 10.36 17.69
C ALA A 164 31.89 11.09 19.03
N VAL A 165 30.81 10.80 19.77
CA VAL A 165 30.53 11.39 21.08
C VAL A 165 31.60 11.02 22.12
N LEU A 166 32.06 9.78 22.15
CA LEU A 166 33.15 9.33 23.04
C LEU A 166 34.46 10.07 22.77
N ASN A 167 34.72 10.46 21.52
CA ASN A 167 35.85 11.26 21.12
C ASN A 167 35.64 12.79 21.30
N GLY A 168 34.49 13.20 21.86
CA GLY A 168 34.14 14.60 22.08
C GLY A 168 33.83 15.38 20.79
N VAL A 169 33.46 14.67 19.70
CA VAL A 169 33.25 15.29 18.39
C VAL A 169 31.77 15.25 18.01
N ASN A 170 31.07 16.37 18.15
CA ASN A 170 29.66 16.51 17.78
C ASN A 170 29.51 17.08 16.35
N ASN A 171 29.99 16.32 15.35
CA ASN A 171 30.05 16.76 13.96
C ASN A 171 29.74 15.60 13.00
N LEU A 172 28.76 15.78 12.11
CA LEU A 172 28.37 14.74 11.13
C LEU A 172 29.49 14.39 10.15
N LYS A 173 30.39 15.32 9.81
CA LYS A 173 31.54 15.00 8.94
C LYS A 173 32.47 13.96 9.56
N TYR A 174 32.58 13.95 10.87
CA TYR A 174 33.37 12.93 11.58
C TYR A 174 32.68 11.58 11.56
N ILE A 175 31.37 11.57 11.79
CA ILE A 175 30.54 10.36 11.68
C ILE A 175 30.59 9.78 10.26
N ASP A 176 30.48 10.62 9.25
CA ASP A 176 30.57 10.23 7.84
C ASP A 176 31.91 9.55 7.53
N LYS A 177 33.01 10.09 8.07
CA LYS A 177 34.33 9.48 7.93
C LYS A 177 34.41 8.10 8.59
N ILE A 178 33.84 7.94 9.79
CA ILE A 178 33.78 6.64 10.49
C ILE A 178 33.00 5.64 9.64
N LEU A 179 31.80 6.01 9.18
CA LEU A 179 30.94 5.15 8.35
C LEU A 179 31.66 4.74 7.05
N TYR A 180 32.37 5.66 6.41
CA TYR A 180 33.16 5.39 5.21
C TYR A 180 34.31 4.41 5.49
N GLU A 181 35.04 4.59 6.58
CA GLU A 181 36.14 3.66 6.97
C GLU A 181 35.61 2.26 7.29
N TRP A 182 34.48 2.17 7.97
CA TRP A 182 33.84 0.88 8.31
C TRP A 182 33.30 0.18 7.06
N SER A 183 32.72 0.90 6.13
CA SER A 183 32.26 0.32 4.85
C SER A 183 33.42 -0.32 4.06
N LYS A 184 34.61 0.29 4.07
CA LYS A 184 35.81 -0.27 3.44
C LYS A 184 36.36 -1.51 4.13
N LYS A 185 36.19 -1.62 5.44
CA LYS A 185 36.65 -2.77 6.23
C LYS A 185 35.65 -3.94 6.26
N GLY A 186 34.52 -3.83 5.55
CA GLY A 186 33.52 -4.88 5.45
C GLY A 186 32.74 -5.14 6.75
N TYR A 187 32.66 -4.15 7.63
CA TYR A 187 31.84 -4.22 8.82
C TYR A 187 30.36 -4.32 8.39
N LYS A 188 29.86 -5.55 8.37
CA LYS A 188 28.43 -5.84 8.42
C LYS A 188 28.09 -6.10 9.86
N THR A 189 27.24 -5.30 10.46
CA THR A 189 26.66 -5.61 11.76
C THR A 189 25.93 -6.95 11.70
N SER A 190 26.16 -7.77 12.69
CA SER A 190 25.49 -9.04 12.95
C SER A 190 24.05 -8.78 13.35
#